data_431d84fd7d6b8632655d91d7b7e5fd2b
#
_entry.id   431d84fd7d6b8632655d91d7b7e5fd2b
#
_cell.length_a   1.000
_cell.length_b   1.000
_cell.length_c   1.000
_cell.angle_alpha   90.00
_cell.angle_beta   90.00
_cell.angle_gamma   90.00
#
_symmetry.space_group_name_H-M   'P 1'
#
loop_
_entity.id
_entity.type
_entity.pdbx_description
1 polymer ?
#
loop_
_entity_poly.entity_id
_entity_poly.type
_entity_poly.pdbx_seq_one_letter_code
_entity_poly.pdbx_strand_id
1 'polypeptide(L)'
;MGGRSQTRWPLANEATPELVLGPLTAEPNFKTRIYATLKEAIANMDIYGTTEDTWLDERQLAERLGVSRTPIREAIAMLEQQGFVKSVPRRGIVVLRKTKREVIEMIQVWAALEGMAARLISLHASRKDIQQLRKIFEKFHEGHRPADYLSEYSEANIRFHQTLIKMTGSKILQEMTEEILLHVRGIRKITIGRHDRTSQSIKDHLAIIDALEKRDTELAERLCRDHTLGLAAYVEKHSEGIWTETSWSAPRRRSDDTDRYPLSLGGGEKV
;
A
#
# COMPACT_ATOMS: atom_id res chain seq x y z
N MET A 1 38.58 12.09 -38.42
CA MET A 1 38.13 13.38 -37.85
C MET A 1 36.69 13.19 -37.38
N GLY A 2 36.53 12.94 -36.12
CA GLY A 2 35.20 12.63 -35.49
C GLY A 2 34.60 13.91 -34.91
N GLY A 3 33.49 14.35 -35.50
CA GLY A 3 32.66 15.42 -34.96
C GLY A 3 31.81 14.91 -33.83
N ARG A 4 32.07 15.32 -32.60
CA ARG A 4 31.14 15.13 -31.46
C ARG A 4 30.00 16.11 -31.62
N SER A 5 28.81 15.59 -31.87
CA SER A 5 27.54 16.32 -31.78
C SER A 5 27.30 16.72 -30.32
N GLN A 6 27.51 18.03 -30.05
CA GLN A 6 27.13 18.61 -28.76
C GLN A 6 25.58 18.81 -28.78
N THR A 7 24.88 18.02 -27.95
CA THR A 7 23.48 18.25 -27.67
C THR A 7 23.33 19.52 -26.84
N ARG A 8 22.93 20.60 -27.48
CA ARG A 8 22.69 21.90 -26.86
C ARG A 8 21.28 21.91 -26.26
N TRP A 9 21.18 21.98 -24.94
CA TRP A 9 19.91 22.28 -24.27
C TRP A 9 19.49 23.71 -24.62
N PRO A 10 18.24 23.97 -25.00
CA PRO A 10 17.78 25.33 -25.19
C PRO A 10 17.70 26.06 -23.86
N LEU A 11 18.30 27.26 -23.83
CA LEU A 11 18.18 28.22 -22.73
C LEU A 11 16.74 28.70 -22.64
N ALA A 12 16.26 28.87 -21.41
CA ALA A 12 14.90 29.25 -21.04
C ALA A 12 14.50 30.61 -21.64
N ASN A 13 13.90 30.63 -22.83
CA ASN A 13 13.09 31.76 -23.32
C ASN A 13 12.26 31.43 -24.57
N GLU A 14 11.90 30.18 -24.83
CA GLU A 14 10.92 29.88 -25.89
C GLU A 14 9.79 29.00 -25.32
N ALA A 15 8.59 29.47 -25.54
CA ALA A 15 7.35 28.92 -25.01
C ALA A 15 7.01 27.57 -25.66
N THR A 16 7.39 26.53 -25.05
CA THR A 16 6.87 25.14 -24.99
C THR A 16 8.03 24.18 -24.73
N PRO A 17 8.04 23.45 -23.62
CA PRO A 17 9.05 22.42 -23.41
C PRO A 17 8.69 21.21 -24.27
N GLU A 18 9.37 21.02 -25.39
CA GLU A 18 9.28 19.84 -26.22
C GLU A 18 10.29 18.80 -25.71
N LEU A 19 9.80 17.79 -24.99
CA LEU A 19 10.63 16.63 -24.62
C LEU A 19 10.53 15.59 -25.73
N VAL A 20 11.50 15.58 -26.65
CA VAL A 20 11.58 14.57 -27.71
C VAL A 20 12.43 13.40 -27.21
N LEU A 21 11.76 12.28 -26.86
CA LEU A 21 12.42 11.02 -26.55
C LEU A 21 12.24 10.05 -27.72
N GLY A 22 13.33 9.38 -28.10
CA GLY A 22 13.29 8.29 -29.09
C GLY A 22 12.57 7.05 -28.51
N PRO A 23 12.10 6.12 -29.38
CA PRO A 23 11.36 4.95 -28.93
C PRO A 23 12.23 4.01 -28.10
N LEU A 24 11.79 3.72 -26.88
CA LEU A 24 12.27 2.58 -26.12
C LEU A 24 11.50 1.34 -26.57
N THR A 25 12.12 0.49 -27.36
CA THR A 25 11.62 -0.86 -27.64
C THR A 25 11.98 -1.76 -26.47
N ALA A 26 11.12 -1.85 -25.47
CA ALA A 26 11.30 -2.79 -24.39
C ALA A 26 9.98 -3.51 -24.12
N GLU A 27 10.05 -4.84 -24.03
CA GLU A 27 8.99 -5.68 -23.49
C GLU A 27 8.59 -5.21 -22.08
N PRO A 28 7.33 -5.43 -21.63
CA PRO A 28 6.90 -5.02 -20.32
C PRO A 28 7.80 -5.66 -19.26
N ASN A 29 8.52 -4.83 -18.64
CA ASN A 29 9.73 -4.97 -17.88
C ASN A 29 9.58 -6.07 -16.81
N PHE A 30 10.37 -7.12 -16.90
CA PHE A 30 10.59 -8.15 -15.88
C PHE A 30 10.77 -7.54 -14.47
N LYS A 31 11.45 -6.40 -14.36
CA LYS A 31 11.54 -5.53 -13.21
C LYS A 31 10.18 -5.13 -12.63
N THR A 32 9.24 -4.67 -13.47
CA THR A 32 7.90 -4.27 -13.04
C THR A 32 7.11 -5.44 -12.47
N ARG A 33 7.28 -6.64 -13.05
CA ARG A 33 6.65 -7.87 -12.54
C ARG A 33 7.21 -8.24 -11.17
N ILE A 34 8.53 -8.21 -10.99
CA ILE A 34 9.18 -8.47 -9.70
C ILE A 34 8.70 -7.46 -8.64
N TYR A 35 8.71 -6.17 -8.99
CA TYR A 35 8.20 -5.12 -8.11
C TYR A 35 6.76 -5.39 -7.68
N ALA A 36 5.84 -5.67 -8.60
CA ALA A 36 4.44 -5.97 -8.29
C ALA A 36 4.30 -7.21 -7.40
N THR A 37 5.07 -8.27 -7.68
CA THR A 37 5.09 -9.49 -6.86
C THR A 37 5.57 -9.21 -5.44
N LEU A 38 6.66 -8.47 -5.28
CA LEU A 38 7.19 -8.13 -3.96
C LEU A 38 6.25 -7.19 -3.21
N LYS A 39 5.67 -6.20 -3.89
CA LYS A 39 4.69 -5.26 -3.32
C LYS A 39 3.48 -6.00 -2.75
N GLU A 40 2.91 -6.91 -3.53
CA GLU A 40 1.76 -7.73 -3.09
C GLU A 40 2.15 -8.68 -1.95
N ALA A 41 3.33 -9.29 -2.00
CA ALA A 41 3.81 -10.14 -0.92
C ALA A 41 3.95 -9.37 0.40
N ILE A 42 4.54 -8.17 0.36
CA ILE A 42 4.69 -7.29 1.53
C ILE A 42 3.32 -6.85 2.06
N ALA A 43 2.38 -6.47 1.18
CA ALA A 43 1.02 -6.09 1.57
C ALA A 43 0.24 -7.22 2.26
N ASN A 44 0.58 -8.48 1.95
CA ASN A 44 -0.02 -9.66 2.56
C ASN A 44 0.67 -10.11 3.86
N MET A 45 1.82 -9.54 4.21
CA MET A 45 2.50 -9.84 5.48
C MET A 45 1.72 -9.26 6.66
N ASP A 46 1.73 -9.97 7.78
CA ASP A 46 1.19 -9.46 9.04
C ASP A 46 2.24 -8.62 9.78
N ILE A 47 2.58 -7.46 9.19
CA ILE A 47 3.60 -6.56 9.75
C ILE A 47 3.12 -5.78 10.97
N TYR A 48 1.80 -5.73 11.20
CA TYR A 48 1.20 -5.01 12.34
C TYR A 48 0.83 -5.94 13.50
N GLY A 49 0.82 -7.25 13.29
CA GLY A 49 0.56 -8.26 14.33
C GLY A 49 1.78 -8.58 15.21
N THR A 50 2.95 -8.03 14.89
CA THR A 50 4.20 -8.21 15.65
C THR A 50 4.83 -6.88 16.00
N THR A 51 5.57 -6.84 17.11
CA THR A 51 6.42 -5.69 17.48
C THR A 51 7.81 -5.76 16.88
N GLU A 52 8.21 -6.92 16.35
CA GLU A 52 9.54 -7.13 15.77
C GLU A 52 9.63 -6.59 14.36
N ASP A 53 10.82 -6.11 13.99
CA ASP A 53 11.11 -5.68 12.62
C ASP A 53 11.13 -6.88 11.68
N THR A 54 10.46 -6.75 10.54
CA THR A 54 10.48 -7.76 9.49
C THR A 54 11.59 -7.47 8.50
N TRP A 55 12.55 -8.39 8.41
CA TRP A 55 13.73 -8.26 7.55
C TRP A 55 13.62 -9.16 6.32
N LEU A 56 14.01 -8.62 5.17
CA LEU A 56 14.11 -9.34 3.91
C LEU A 56 15.59 -9.43 3.50
N ASP A 57 15.96 -10.58 2.93
CA ASP A 57 17.30 -10.83 2.39
C ASP A 57 17.25 -10.88 0.86
N GLU A 58 18.06 -10.04 0.21
CA GLU A 58 18.11 -9.89 -1.25
C GLU A 58 18.45 -11.22 -1.96
N ARG A 59 19.36 -12.03 -1.38
CA ARG A 59 19.77 -13.31 -1.96
C ARG A 59 18.63 -14.31 -1.89
N GLN A 60 17.95 -14.41 -0.74
CA GLN A 60 16.81 -15.30 -0.60
C GLN A 60 15.65 -14.91 -1.54
N LEU A 61 15.39 -13.62 -1.73
CA LEU A 61 14.38 -13.15 -2.69
C LEU A 61 14.75 -13.55 -4.12
N ALA A 62 16.02 -13.39 -4.50
CA ALA A 62 16.52 -13.79 -5.83
C ALA A 62 16.39 -15.31 -6.05
N GLU A 63 16.76 -16.11 -5.07
CA GLU A 63 16.63 -17.58 -5.10
C GLU A 63 15.17 -18.01 -5.23
N ARG A 64 14.28 -17.45 -4.40
CA ARG A 64 12.84 -17.82 -4.41
C ARG A 64 12.13 -17.43 -5.72
N LEU A 65 12.53 -16.32 -6.34
CA LEU A 65 11.94 -15.86 -7.59
C LEU A 65 12.65 -16.44 -8.83
N GLY A 66 13.74 -17.17 -8.66
CA GLY A 66 14.52 -17.77 -9.76
C GLY A 66 15.18 -16.72 -10.66
N VAL A 67 15.63 -15.59 -10.08
CA VAL A 67 16.17 -14.44 -10.83
C VAL A 67 17.53 -14.03 -10.30
N SER A 68 18.27 -13.21 -11.07
CA SER A 68 19.50 -12.60 -10.58
C SER A 68 19.19 -11.47 -9.55
N ARG A 69 20.21 -11.06 -8.80
CA ARG A 69 20.06 -10.03 -7.75
C ARG A 69 19.79 -8.64 -8.30
N THR A 70 20.25 -8.34 -9.51
CA THR A 70 20.09 -7.01 -10.12
C THR A 70 18.63 -6.56 -10.21
N PRO A 71 17.70 -7.30 -10.84
CA PRO A 71 16.29 -6.90 -10.90
C PRO A 71 15.61 -6.87 -9.52
N ILE A 72 16.09 -7.66 -8.54
CA ILE A 72 15.61 -7.57 -7.15
C ILE A 72 15.98 -6.20 -6.55
N ARG A 73 17.25 -5.77 -6.69
CA ARG A 73 17.70 -4.46 -6.19
C ARG A 73 16.91 -3.31 -6.79
N GLU A 74 16.65 -3.38 -8.08
CA GLU A 74 15.86 -2.35 -8.75
C GLU A 74 14.42 -2.31 -8.25
N ALA A 75 13.79 -3.46 -8.03
CA ALA A 75 12.45 -3.55 -7.46
C ALA A 75 12.43 -3.06 -5.99
N ILE A 76 13.45 -3.41 -5.19
CA ILE A 76 13.60 -2.90 -3.82
C ILE A 76 13.78 -1.39 -3.81
N ALA A 77 14.56 -0.81 -4.71
CA ALA A 77 14.71 0.65 -4.81
C ALA A 77 13.37 1.35 -5.11
N MET A 78 12.52 0.76 -5.97
CA MET A 78 11.17 1.27 -6.22
C MET A 78 10.27 1.17 -4.98
N LEU A 79 10.33 0.06 -4.25
CA LEU A 79 9.58 -0.13 -2.99
C LEU A 79 10.08 0.82 -1.89
N GLU A 80 11.36 1.10 -1.84
CA GLU A 80 11.97 2.07 -0.90
C GLU A 80 11.51 3.50 -1.22
N GLN A 81 11.47 3.87 -2.49
CA GLN A 81 10.96 5.17 -2.93
C GLN A 81 9.49 5.37 -2.53
N GLN A 82 8.69 4.31 -2.51
CA GLN A 82 7.29 4.33 -2.08
C GLN A 82 7.11 4.14 -0.55
N GLY A 83 8.19 3.97 0.19
CA GLY A 83 8.13 3.84 1.65
C GLY A 83 7.57 2.52 2.16
N PHE A 84 7.67 1.43 1.37
CA PHE A 84 7.32 0.08 1.81
C PHE A 84 8.47 -0.62 2.54
N VAL A 85 9.68 -0.34 2.15
CA VAL A 85 10.89 -0.93 2.72
C VAL A 85 11.97 0.11 2.90
N LYS A 86 13.04 -0.26 3.63
CA LYS A 86 14.27 0.52 3.72
C LYS A 86 15.48 -0.41 3.66
N SER A 87 16.42 -0.09 2.78
CA SER A 87 17.70 -0.78 2.69
C SER A 87 18.64 -0.31 3.79
N VAL A 88 19.13 -1.24 4.62
CA VAL A 88 20.04 -0.95 5.72
C VAL A 88 21.38 -1.61 5.43
N PRO A 89 22.47 -0.82 5.26
CA PRO A 89 23.78 -1.36 4.94
C PRO A 89 24.20 -2.48 5.90
N ARG A 90 24.66 -3.59 5.35
CA ARG A 90 25.15 -4.78 6.07
C ARG A 90 24.10 -5.53 6.92
N ARG A 91 22.83 -5.09 6.95
CA ARG A 91 21.76 -5.72 7.74
C ARG A 91 20.66 -6.31 6.88
N GLY A 92 20.44 -5.81 5.67
CA GLY A 92 19.39 -6.28 4.77
C GLY A 92 18.35 -5.19 4.49
N ILE A 93 17.14 -5.61 4.23
CA ILE A 93 16.03 -4.75 3.86
C ILE A 93 14.97 -4.89 4.94
N VAL A 94 14.60 -3.80 5.61
CA VAL A 94 13.51 -3.79 6.61
C VAL A 94 12.21 -3.35 5.97
N VAL A 95 11.12 -4.07 6.27
CA VAL A 95 9.76 -3.68 5.88
C VAL A 95 9.30 -2.57 6.82
N LEU A 96 8.86 -1.45 6.24
CA LEU A 96 8.43 -0.29 7.00
C LEU A 96 6.97 -0.43 7.43
N ARG A 97 6.71 -0.10 8.69
CA ARG A 97 5.36 0.05 9.22
C ARG A 97 5.00 1.53 9.24
N LYS A 98 3.77 1.85 8.91
CA LYS A 98 3.26 3.21 9.10
C LYS A 98 2.95 3.44 10.59
N THR A 99 3.20 4.64 11.06
CA THR A 99 2.79 5.07 12.40
C THR A 99 1.26 5.13 12.48
N LYS A 100 0.72 5.08 13.70
CA LYS A 100 -0.71 5.28 13.96
C LYS A 100 -1.25 6.53 13.26
N ARG A 101 -0.51 7.64 13.39
CA ARG A 101 -0.89 8.92 12.79
C ARG A 101 -0.95 8.84 11.27
N GLU A 102 0.11 8.33 10.62
CA GLU A 102 0.13 8.15 9.16
C GLU A 102 -1.03 7.29 8.67
N VAL A 103 -1.35 6.21 9.39
CA VAL A 103 -2.48 5.35 9.04
C VAL A 103 -3.81 6.08 9.13
N ILE A 104 -4.04 6.87 10.18
CA ILE A 104 -5.25 7.67 10.32
C ILE A 104 -5.36 8.69 9.19
N GLU A 105 -4.27 9.40 8.87
CA GLU A 105 -4.21 10.36 7.76
C GLU A 105 -4.49 9.66 6.41
N MET A 106 -3.93 8.47 6.18
CA MET A 106 -4.22 7.68 4.98
C MET A 106 -5.69 7.27 4.88
N ILE A 107 -6.31 6.84 5.98
CA ILE A 107 -7.73 6.47 6.01
C ILE A 107 -8.62 7.69 5.75
N GLN A 108 -8.27 8.87 6.25
CA GLN A 108 -9.01 10.12 6.00
C GLN A 108 -9.00 10.50 4.52
N VAL A 109 -7.83 10.44 3.87
CA VAL A 109 -7.73 10.67 2.41
C VAL A 109 -8.53 9.63 1.64
N TRP A 110 -8.40 8.36 2.02
CA TRP A 110 -9.14 7.28 1.39
C TRP A 110 -10.66 7.45 1.52
N ALA A 111 -11.16 7.87 2.68
CA ALA A 111 -12.58 8.16 2.90
C ALA A 111 -13.12 9.23 1.93
N ALA A 112 -12.33 10.27 1.65
CA ALA A 112 -12.71 11.30 0.67
C ALA A 112 -12.77 10.73 -0.76
N LEU A 113 -11.79 9.90 -1.14
CA LEU A 113 -11.74 9.27 -2.45
C LEU A 113 -12.87 8.26 -2.65
N GLU A 114 -13.20 7.46 -1.64
CA GLU A 114 -14.33 6.51 -1.70
C GLU A 114 -15.68 7.20 -1.70
N GLY A 115 -15.83 8.29 -0.95
CA GLY A 115 -17.04 9.12 -1.01
C GLY A 115 -17.27 9.63 -2.43
N MET A 116 -16.22 10.17 -3.08
CA MET A 116 -16.30 10.58 -4.48
C MET A 116 -16.58 9.41 -5.41
N ALA A 117 -15.99 8.23 -5.16
CA ALA A 117 -16.28 7.03 -5.94
C ALA A 117 -17.76 6.65 -5.87
N ALA A 118 -18.35 6.62 -4.67
CA ALA A 118 -19.78 6.34 -4.48
C ALA A 118 -20.66 7.36 -5.23
N ARG A 119 -20.30 8.64 -5.20
CA ARG A 119 -20.96 9.70 -5.97
C ARG A 119 -20.94 9.40 -7.47
N LEU A 120 -19.77 9.13 -8.04
CA LEU A 120 -19.59 8.83 -9.46
C LEU A 120 -20.35 7.57 -9.89
N ILE A 121 -20.34 6.51 -9.06
CA ILE A 121 -21.10 5.28 -9.31
C ILE A 121 -22.60 5.57 -9.31
N SER A 122 -23.09 6.33 -8.34
CA SER A 122 -24.52 6.69 -8.26
C SER A 122 -24.97 7.45 -9.52
N LEU A 123 -24.11 8.28 -10.10
CA LEU A 123 -24.42 9.06 -11.29
C LEU A 123 -24.30 8.29 -12.60
N HIS A 124 -23.28 7.43 -12.73
CA HIS A 124 -22.84 6.91 -14.03
C HIS A 124 -22.87 5.39 -14.19
N ALA A 125 -22.75 4.60 -13.12
CA ALA A 125 -22.70 3.15 -13.24
C ALA A 125 -24.05 2.54 -13.66
N SER A 126 -24.02 1.42 -14.37
CA SER A 126 -25.25 0.71 -14.71
C SER A 126 -25.89 0.05 -13.47
N ARG A 127 -27.21 -0.21 -13.50
CA ARG A 127 -27.88 -0.97 -12.43
C ARG A 127 -27.27 -2.37 -12.27
N LYS A 128 -26.90 -3.00 -13.37
CA LYS A 128 -26.28 -4.33 -13.37
C LYS A 128 -24.95 -4.33 -12.63
N ASP A 129 -24.16 -3.29 -12.80
CA ASP A 129 -22.85 -3.19 -12.13
C ASP A 129 -23.03 -2.95 -10.61
N ILE A 130 -23.98 -2.09 -10.22
CA ILE A 130 -24.28 -1.88 -8.79
C ILE A 130 -24.76 -3.17 -8.12
N GLN A 131 -25.59 -3.97 -8.80
CA GLN A 131 -26.05 -5.26 -8.28
C GLN A 131 -24.89 -6.25 -8.05
N GLN A 132 -23.75 -6.12 -8.73
CA GLN A 132 -22.59 -6.95 -8.47
C GLN A 132 -21.96 -6.68 -7.09
N LEU A 133 -22.07 -5.45 -6.58
CA LEU A 133 -21.64 -5.14 -5.20
C LEU A 133 -22.44 -5.93 -4.18
N ARG A 134 -23.74 -6.08 -4.38
CA ARG A 134 -24.61 -6.86 -3.47
C ARG A 134 -24.21 -8.34 -3.42
N LYS A 135 -23.84 -8.93 -4.57
CA LYS A 135 -23.39 -10.33 -4.64
C LYS A 135 -22.14 -10.61 -3.78
N ILE A 136 -21.32 -9.60 -3.53
CA ILE A 136 -20.14 -9.75 -2.66
C ILE A 136 -20.56 -10.14 -1.24
N PHE A 137 -21.72 -9.67 -0.78
CA PHE A 137 -22.23 -9.89 0.58
C PHE A 137 -23.38 -10.90 0.67
N GLU A 138 -23.78 -11.57 -0.42
CA GLU A 138 -24.89 -12.55 -0.43
C GLU A 138 -24.72 -13.68 0.58
N LYS A 139 -23.47 -14.02 0.94
CA LYS A 139 -23.17 -15.08 1.92
C LYS A 139 -23.31 -14.62 3.38
N PHE A 140 -23.43 -13.31 3.62
CA PHE A 140 -23.47 -12.73 4.97
C PHE A 140 -24.88 -12.28 5.32
N HIS A 141 -25.83 -13.22 5.34
CA HIS A 141 -27.24 -12.96 5.69
C HIS A 141 -27.45 -12.90 7.21
N GLU A 142 -28.59 -12.33 7.63
CA GLU A 142 -29.03 -12.35 9.00
C GLU A 142 -29.11 -13.80 9.53
N GLY A 143 -28.40 -14.07 10.65
CA GLY A 143 -28.33 -15.40 11.26
C GLY A 143 -26.95 -16.06 11.22
N HIS A 144 -26.02 -15.62 10.41
CA HIS A 144 -24.63 -16.06 10.45
C HIS A 144 -23.84 -15.23 11.49
N ARG A 145 -23.12 -15.91 12.37
CA ARG A 145 -22.22 -15.21 13.29
C ARG A 145 -21.00 -14.74 12.48
N PRO A 146 -20.72 -13.44 12.38
CA PRO A 146 -19.58 -12.94 11.62
C PRO A 146 -18.24 -13.52 12.08
N ALA A 147 -18.16 -13.94 13.35
CA ALA A 147 -16.99 -14.59 13.93
C ALA A 147 -16.62 -15.91 13.25
N ASP A 148 -17.57 -16.62 12.67
CA ASP A 148 -17.36 -17.94 12.04
C ASP A 148 -16.76 -17.81 10.62
N TYR A 149 -16.79 -16.60 10.03
CA TYR A 149 -16.40 -16.30 8.63
C TYR A 149 -15.49 -15.08 8.50
N LEU A 150 -14.60 -14.86 9.47
CA LEU A 150 -13.76 -13.66 9.50
C LEU A 150 -12.84 -13.55 8.27
N SER A 151 -12.32 -14.67 7.79
CA SER A 151 -11.46 -14.71 6.60
C SER A 151 -12.23 -14.34 5.35
N GLU A 152 -13.37 -14.99 5.12
CA GLU A 152 -14.25 -14.74 3.97
C GLU A 152 -14.80 -13.33 3.98
N TYR A 153 -15.13 -12.81 5.16
CA TYR A 153 -15.57 -11.43 5.28
C TYR A 153 -14.42 -10.44 5.00
N SER A 154 -13.21 -10.72 5.46
CA SER A 154 -12.04 -9.89 5.17
C SER A 154 -11.81 -9.76 3.67
N GLU A 155 -11.90 -10.87 2.94
CA GLU A 155 -11.78 -10.88 1.48
C GLU A 155 -12.93 -10.14 0.78
N ALA A 156 -14.17 -10.37 1.21
CA ALA A 156 -15.35 -9.69 0.68
C ALA A 156 -15.26 -8.18 0.87
N ASN A 157 -14.84 -7.74 2.04
CA ASN A 157 -14.63 -6.35 2.37
C ASN A 157 -13.58 -5.69 1.46
N ILE A 158 -12.40 -6.31 1.28
CA ILE A 158 -11.36 -5.80 0.37
C ILE A 158 -11.89 -5.74 -1.06
N ARG A 159 -12.57 -6.81 -1.51
CA ARG A 159 -13.16 -6.88 -2.85
C ARG A 159 -14.21 -5.79 -3.08
N PHE A 160 -15.05 -5.49 -2.08
CA PHE A 160 -16.04 -4.41 -2.16
C PHE A 160 -15.38 -3.07 -2.47
N HIS A 161 -14.40 -2.65 -1.68
CA HIS A 161 -13.71 -1.37 -1.87
C HIS A 161 -12.96 -1.30 -3.19
N GLN A 162 -12.28 -2.37 -3.59
CA GLN A 162 -11.60 -2.43 -4.90
C GLN A 162 -12.60 -2.35 -6.06
N THR A 163 -13.75 -3.04 -5.95
CA THR A 163 -14.78 -3.03 -6.98
C THR A 163 -15.41 -1.64 -7.08
N LEU A 164 -15.70 -1.00 -5.94
CA LEU A 164 -16.25 0.34 -5.87
C LEU A 164 -15.34 1.35 -6.60
N ILE A 165 -14.05 1.34 -6.32
CA ILE A 165 -13.09 2.21 -7.01
C ILE A 165 -13.03 1.90 -8.51
N LYS A 166 -12.95 0.62 -8.89
CA LYS A 166 -12.89 0.19 -10.29
C LYS A 166 -14.13 0.58 -11.10
N MET A 167 -15.31 0.52 -10.50
CA MET A 167 -16.58 0.88 -11.15
C MET A 167 -16.68 2.34 -11.54
N THR A 168 -15.88 3.23 -10.95
CA THR A 168 -15.84 4.64 -11.36
C THR A 168 -15.28 4.83 -12.77
N GLY A 169 -14.52 3.88 -13.31
CA GLY A 169 -13.78 4.02 -14.56
C GLY A 169 -12.64 5.05 -14.51
N SER A 170 -12.45 5.72 -13.37
CA SER A 170 -11.40 6.73 -13.20
C SER A 170 -10.05 6.09 -12.91
N LYS A 171 -9.13 6.16 -13.88
CA LYS A 171 -7.77 5.65 -13.75
C LYS A 171 -7.02 6.38 -12.63
N ILE A 172 -7.16 7.69 -12.55
CA ILE A 172 -6.50 8.51 -11.51
C ILE A 172 -6.95 8.09 -10.11
N LEU A 173 -8.26 7.88 -9.91
CA LEU A 173 -8.80 7.47 -8.63
C LEU A 173 -8.32 6.06 -8.24
N GLN A 174 -8.20 5.15 -9.21
CA GLN A 174 -7.62 3.82 -9.00
C GLN A 174 -6.15 3.91 -8.56
N GLU A 175 -5.34 4.69 -9.27
CA GLU A 175 -3.91 4.88 -8.96
C GLU A 175 -3.71 5.49 -7.56
N MET A 176 -4.48 6.52 -7.21
CA MET A 176 -4.38 7.19 -5.90
C MET A 176 -4.80 6.29 -4.73
N THR A 177 -5.78 5.41 -4.94
CA THR A 177 -6.27 4.52 -3.88
C THR A 177 -5.50 3.22 -3.74
N GLU A 178 -4.80 2.77 -4.78
CA GLU A 178 -4.09 1.48 -4.78
C GLU A 178 -3.05 1.38 -3.67
N GLU A 179 -2.24 2.41 -3.49
CA GLU A 179 -1.20 2.44 -2.46
C GLU A 179 -1.81 2.47 -1.05
N ILE A 180 -2.85 3.28 -0.85
CA ILE A 180 -3.57 3.37 0.43
C ILE A 180 -4.19 2.02 0.78
N LEU A 181 -4.87 1.38 -0.18
CA LEU A 181 -5.52 0.09 0.02
C LEU A 181 -4.54 -1.01 0.42
N LEU A 182 -3.31 -1.00 -0.09
CA LEU A 182 -2.27 -1.94 0.30
C LEU A 182 -1.91 -1.83 1.78
N HIS A 183 -1.67 -0.60 2.26
CA HIS A 183 -1.40 -0.38 3.68
C HIS A 183 -2.61 -0.70 4.57
N VAL A 184 -3.80 -0.28 4.16
CA VAL A 184 -5.04 -0.51 4.91
C VAL A 184 -5.39 -2.00 4.98
N ARG A 185 -5.01 -2.83 3.98
CA ARG A 185 -5.22 -4.28 4.00
C ARG A 185 -4.56 -4.94 5.22
N GLY A 186 -3.32 -4.59 5.54
CA GLY A 186 -2.62 -5.08 6.74
C GLY A 186 -3.31 -4.67 8.04
N ILE A 187 -3.79 -3.43 8.11
CA ILE A 187 -4.49 -2.89 9.28
C ILE A 187 -5.84 -3.58 9.47
N ARG A 188 -6.56 -3.87 8.40
CA ARG A 188 -7.83 -4.57 8.47
C ARG A 188 -7.70 -5.98 9.02
N LYS A 189 -6.63 -6.70 8.70
CA LYS A 189 -6.38 -8.04 9.27
C LYS A 189 -6.38 -8.03 10.80
N ILE A 190 -5.82 -7.01 11.42
CA ILE A 190 -5.75 -6.90 12.87
C ILE A 190 -6.99 -6.27 13.51
N THR A 191 -7.81 -5.57 12.73
CA THR A 191 -9.04 -4.92 13.23
C THR A 191 -10.30 -5.76 12.99
N ILE A 192 -10.32 -6.60 11.95
CA ILE A 192 -11.40 -7.55 11.69
C ILE A 192 -11.38 -8.64 12.76
N GLY A 193 -12.54 -8.97 13.30
CA GLY A 193 -12.69 -9.99 14.36
C GLY A 193 -12.51 -9.45 15.77
N ARG A 194 -12.09 -8.22 15.94
CA ARG A 194 -12.08 -7.56 17.24
C ARG A 194 -13.39 -6.81 17.47
N HIS A 195 -14.06 -7.11 18.59
CA HIS A 195 -15.33 -6.49 18.96
C HIS A 195 -16.43 -6.75 17.89
N ASP A 196 -17.56 -6.09 17.98
CA ASP A 196 -18.68 -6.22 17.04
C ASP A 196 -18.53 -5.43 15.72
N ARG A 197 -17.27 -5.11 15.34
CA ARG A 197 -16.98 -4.29 14.17
C ARG A 197 -17.41 -4.94 12.85
N THR A 198 -17.28 -6.26 12.74
CA THR A 198 -17.63 -6.99 11.52
C THR A 198 -19.12 -6.88 11.21
N SER A 199 -19.98 -7.07 12.21
CA SER A 199 -21.44 -6.94 12.06
C SER A 199 -21.83 -5.53 11.64
N GLN A 200 -21.24 -4.52 12.25
CA GLN A 200 -21.51 -3.13 11.89
C GLN A 200 -21.04 -2.83 10.46
N SER A 201 -19.86 -3.28 10.09
CA SER A 201 -19.29 -3.07 8.75
C SER A 201 -20.14 -3.73 7.65
N ILE A 202 -20.73 -4.90 7.90
CA ILE A 202 -21.68 -5.53 6.95
C ILE A 202 -22.92 -4.64 6.76
N LYS A 203 -23.51 -4.15 7.84
CA LYS A 203 -24.67 -3.24 7.79
C LYS A 203 -24.34 -1.98 7.00
N ASP A 204 -23.18 -1.38 7.24
CA ASP A 204 -22.74 -0.18 6.53
C ASP A 204 -22.61 -0.44 5.03
N HIS A 205 -21.97 -1.54 4.62
CA HIS A 205 -21.85 -1.90 3.21
C HIS A 205 -23.19 -2.08 2.53
N LEU A 206 -24.14 -2.78 3.18
CA LEU A 206 -25.48 -2.97 2.64
C LEU A 206 -26.23 -1.64 2.51
N ALA A 207 -26.10 -0.75 3.50
CA ALA A 207 -26.71 0.59 3.44
C ALA A 207 -26.12 1.45 2.30
N ILE A 208 -24.80 1.35 2.07
CA ILE A 208 -24.15 2.01 0.91
C ILE A 208 -24.72 1.48 -0.40
N ILE A 209 -24.84 0.15 -0.54
CA ILE A 209 -25.37 -0.48 -1.75
C ILE A 209 -26.83 -0.07 -1.96
N ASP A 210 -27.66 -0.04 -0.92
CA ASP A 210 -29.05 0.41 -0.98
C ASP A 210 -29.16 1.85 -1.49
N ALA A 211 -28.30 2.75 -1.01
CA ALA A 211 -28.26 4.14 -1.47
C ALA A 211 -27.84 4.25 -2.94
N LEU A 212 -26.85 3.46 -3.36
CA LEU A 212 -26.42 3.38 -4.76
C LEU A 212 -27.53 2.86 -5.68
N GLU A 213 -28.25 1.80 -5.29
CA GLU A 213 -29.37 1.24 -6.06
C GLU A 213 -30.53 2.23 -6.20
N LYS A 214 -30.79 3.01 -5.17
CA LYS A 214 -31.80 4.09 -5.17
C LYS A 214 -31.34 5.36 -5.91
N ARG A 215 -30.08 5.43 -6.31
CA ARG A 215 -29.49 6.62 -6.90
C ARG A 215 -29.52 7.85 -5.97
N ASP A 216 -29.53 7.61 -4.67
CA ASP A 216 -29.39 8.67 -3.67
C ASP A 216 -27.90 9.03 -3.53
N THR A 217 -27.49 9.93 -4.42
CA THR A 217 -26.06 10.27 -4.60
C THR A 217 -25.44 10.86 -3.34
N GLU A 218 -26.14 11.74 -2.65
CA GLU A 218 -25.63 12.39 -1.44
C GLU A 218 -25.56 11.43 -0.26
N LEU A 219 -26.56 10.56 -0.14
CA LEU A 219 -26.57 9.54 0.90
C LEU A 219 -25.48 8.51 0.64
N ALA A 220 -25.29 8.02 -0.59
CA ALA A 220 -24.27 7.05 -0.95
C ALA A 220 -22.87 7.59 -0.66
N GLU A 221 -22.59 8.83 -1.06
CA GLU A 221 -21.32 9.51 -0.79
C GLU A 221 -21.05 9.61 0.73
N ARG A 222 -22.03 10.09 1.48
CA ARG A 222 -21.92 10.28 2.92
C ARG A 222 -21.70 8.93 3.63
N LEU A 223 -22.53 7.92 3.35
CA LEU A 223 -22.42 6.62 3.99
C LEU A 223 -21.07 5.95 3.70
N CYS A 224 -20.59 6.03 2.46
CA CYS A 224 -19.32 5.47 2.07
C CYS A 224 -18.15 6.15 2.81
N ARG A 225 -18.14 7.47 2.86
CA ARG A 225 -17.16 8.26 3.59
C ARG A 225 -17.17 7.93 5.10
N ASP A 226 -18.36 7.94 5.70
CA ASP A 226 -18.52 7.74 7.14
C ASP A 226 -18.13 6.30 7.55
N HIS A 227 -18.46 5.29 6.72
CA HIS A 227 -18.01 3.92 6.89
C HIS A 227 -16.47 3.84 6.95
N THR A 228 -15.79 4.48 6.02
CA THR A 228 -14.33 4.46 5.95
C THR A 228 -13.70 5.23 7.10
N LEU A 229 -14.26 6.40 7.48
CA LEU A 229 -13.84 7.14 8.68
C LEU A 229 -14.06 6.36 9.98
N GLY A 230 -15.05 5.47 10.03
CA GLY A 230 -15.25 4.54 11.14
C GLY A 230 -14.04 3.65 11.41
N LEU A 231 -13.23 3.32 10.38
CA LEU A 231 -11.96 2.61 10.58
C LEU A 231 -10.92 3.51 11.26
N ALA A 232 -10.83 4.78 10.88
CA ALA A 232 -9.91 5.72 11.54
C ALA A 232 -10.24 5.88 13.04
N ALA A 233 -11.53 6.09 13.35
CA ALA A 233 -12.00 6.17 14.73
C ALA A 233 -11.72 4.87 15.53
N TYR A 234 -11.87 3.71 14.89
CA TYR A 234 -11.54 2.45 15.51
C TYR A 234 -10.04 2.32 15.80
N VAL A 235 -9.17 2.67 14.84
CA VAL A 235 -7.71 2.69 15.01
C VAL A 235 -7.31 3.65 16.11
N GLU A 236 -7.95 4.83 16.19
CA GLU A 236 -7.69 5.82 17.25
C GLU A 236 -7.96 5.25 18.63
N LYS A 237 -9.09 4.56 18.80
CA LYS A 237 -9.57 4.08 20.10
C LYS A 237 -8.89 2.78 20.56
N HIS A 238 -8.52 1.88 19.66
CA HIS A 238 -8.13 0.50 20.00
C HIS A 238 -6.69 0.16 19.59
N SER A 239 -5.81 1.12 19.63
CA SER A 239 -4.44 0.99 19.11
C SER A 239 -3.39 0.64 20.15
N GLU A 240 -3.76 0.40 21.40
CA GLU A 240 -2.80 0.02 22.45
C GLU A 240 -2.09 -1.29 22.10
N GLY A 241 -0.76 -1.26 22.13
CA GLY A 241 0.09 -2.44 21.88
C GLY A 241 0.30 -2.84 20.41
N ILE A 242 -0.30 -2.12 19.45
CA ILE A 242 -0.17 -2.44 18.01
C ILE A 242 0.85 -1.54 17.31
N TRP A 243 0.99 -0.29 17.77
CA TRP A 243 1.75 0.73 17.07
C TRP A 243 3.05 1.08 17.80
N THR A 244 4.11 1.23 17.04
CA THR A 244 5.31 1.93 17.51
C THR A 244 5.14 3.42 17.25
N GLU A 245 5.61 4.28 18.15
CA GLU A 245 5.52 5.74 18.00
C GLU A 245 6.33 6.28 16.81
N THR A 246 7.25 5.47 16.29
CA THR A 246 8.10 5.83 15.16
C THR A 246 8.01 4.79 14.06
N SER A 247 7.82 5.25 12.81
CA SER A 247 8.21 4.47 11.65
C SER A 247 9.71 4.18 11.77
N TRP A 248 10.08 2.94 11.97
CA TRP A 248 11.45 2.42 12.11
C TRP A 248 12.53 3.47 12.41
N SER A 249 13.09 3.47 13.61
CA SER A 249 14.31 4.20 13.95
C SER A 249 15.50 3.27 13.75
N ALA A 250 16.53 3.74 13.01
CA ALA A 250 17.79 2.99 12.92
C ALA A 250 18.25 2.64 14.34
N PRO A 251 18.58 1.39 14.63
CA PRO A 251 19.08 1.02 15.95
C PRO A 251 20.33 1.89 16.25
N ARG A 252 20.34 2.52 17.41
CA ARG A 252 21.52 3.24 17.89
C ARG A 252 22.69 2.26 17.83
N ARG A 253 23.84 2.65 17.27
CA ARG A 253 25.06 1.86 17.35
C ARG A 253 25.27 1.52 18.83
N ARG A 254 25.35 0.23 19.14
CA ARG A 254 25.84 -0.18 20.45
C ARG A 254 27.26 0.34 20.57
N SER A 255 27.57 0.98 21.68
CA SER A 255 28.90 1.50 21.99
C SER A 255 30.01 0.44 22.04
N ASP A 256 29.65 -0.83 21.95
CA ASP A 256 30.55 -1.97 22.06
C ASP A 256 31.19 -2.45 20.75
N ASP A 257 30.86 -1.81 19.60
CA ASP A 257 31.43 -2.22 18.29
C ASP A 257 32.76 -1.56 17.94
N THR A 258 33.33 -0.75 18.86
CA THR A 258 34.60 -0.04 18.63
C THR A 258 35.84 -0.89 18.94
N ASP A 259 35.69 -2.08 19.56
CA ASP A 259 36.86 -2.83 20.06
C ASP A 259 37.28 -4.07 19.24
N ARG A 260 36.75 -4.28 18.04
CA ARG A 260 37.06 -5.52 17.28
C ARG A 260 38.02 -5.40 16.09
N TYR A 261 38.58 -4.26 15.80
CA TYR A 261 39.70 -4.17 14.84
C TYR A 261 40.76 -3.18 15.32
N PRO A 262 41.84 -3.65 15.98
CA PRO A 262 43.01 -2.81 16.18
C PRO A 262 43.68 -2.57 14.81
N LEU A 263 43.72 -1.32 14.39
CA LEU A 263 44.56 -0.89 13.27
C LEU A 263 46.01 -1.11 13.68
N SER A 264 46.62 -2.20 13.23
CA SER A 264 48.08 -2.35 13.28
C SER A 264 48.70 -1.41 12.24
N LEU A 265 49.10 -0.25 12.69
CA LEU A 265 50.04 0.61 11.96
C LEU A 265 51.40 -0.07 12.03
N GLY A 266 51.81 -0.72 10.92
CA GLY A 266 53.17 -1.19 10.73
C GLY A 266 54.10 -0.02 10.70
N GLY A 267 54.95 0.10 11.72
CA GLY A 267 56.09 1.00 11.74
C GLY A 267 57.14 0.52 10.73
N GLY A 268 57.42 1.36 9.76
CA GLY A 268 58.58 1.21 8.91
C GLY A 268 59.76 1.91 9.57
N GLU A 269 60.69 1.14 10.11
CA GLU A 269 62.02 1.64 10.42
C GLU A 269 62.87 1.77 9.15
N LYS A 270 63.46 2.94 8.98
CA LYS A 270 64.55 3.17 8.03
C LYS A 270 65.87 2.88 8.69
N VAL A 271 66.71 2.13 8.02
CA VAL A 271 68.18 2.30 8.00
C VAL A 271 68.65 2.42 6.57
#